data_4669fe62ab49b4cbc72856e5f0d0b210
#
_entry.id   4669fe62ab49b4cbc72856e5f0d0b210
#
_cell.length_a   1.000
_cell.length_b   1.000
_cell.length_c   1.000
_cell.angle_alpha   90.00
_cell.angle_beta   90.00
_cell.angle_gamma   90.00
#
_symmetry.space_group_name_H-M   'P 1'
#
loop_
_entity.id
_entity.type
_entity.pdbx_description
1 polymer ?
#
loop_
_entity_poly.entity_id
_entity_poly.type
_entity_poly.pdbx_seq_one_letter_code
_entity_poly.pdbx_strand_id
1 'polypeptide(L)' 'MKCLVCAGEAWDRTPRNFDGYVIECPSCGNYEVAGGAWERFQNASRQEWAAALAKAASLKGVARWPTIKNICF' A
#
# COMPACT_ATOMS: atom_id res chain seq x y z
N MET A 1 8.43 -10.45 -2.41
CA MET A 1 8.24 -9.35 -3.37
C MET A 1 8.92 -8.09 -2.86
N LYS A 2 9.07 -7.10 -3.70
CA LYS A 2 9.63 -5.83 -3.26
C LYS A 2 8.52 -4.91 -2.75
N CYS A 3 8.77 -4.24 -1.63
CA CYS A 3 7.85 -3.26 -1.11
C CYS A 3 7.73 -2.08 -2.07
N LEU A 4 6.50 -1.59 -2.27
CA LEU A 4 6.25 -0.46 -3.16
C LEU A 4 6.84 0.85 -2.62
N VAL A 5 7.00 0.93 -1.30
CA VAL A 5 7.42 2.16 -0.62
C VAL A 5 8.93 2.23 -0.45
N CYS A 6 9.54 1.17 0.10
CA CYS A 6 10.97 1.19 0.42
C CYS A 6 11.82 0.32 -0.50
N ALA A 7 11.20 -0.45 -1.38
CA ALA A 7 11.84 -1.41 -2.29
C ALA A 7 12.60 -2.54 -1.56
N GLY A 8 12.43 -2.66 -0.25
CA GLY A 8 13.00 -3.74 0.51
C GLY A 8 12.17 -5.00 0.40
N GLU A 9 12.60 -6.05 1.11
CA GLU A 9 11.88 -7.31 1.12
C GLU A 9 10.51 -7.16 1.79
N ALA A 10 9.49 -7.73 1.18
CA ALA A 10 8.14 -7.69 1.71
C ALA A 10 7.39 -8.96 1.31
N TRP A 11 6.27 -9.21 1.95
CA TRP A 11 5.43 -10.38 1.67
C TRP A 11 4.05 -9.96 1.24
N ASP A 12 3.53 -10.66 0.23
CA ASP A 12 2.17 -10.50 -0.25
C ASP A 12 1.27 -11.38 0.62
N ARG A 13 0.44 -10.76 1.44
CA ARG A 13 -0.49 -11.45 2.34
C ARG A 13 -1.94 -11.29 1.88
N THR A 14 -2.15 -11.03 0.61
CA THR A 14 -3.48 -10.77 0.06
C THR A 14 -4.39 -11.99 0.22
N PRO A 15 -5.56 -11.84 0.87
CA PRO A 15 -6.55 -12.90 0.91
C PRO A 15 -7.09 -13.19 -0.49
N ARG A 16 -7.55 -14.43 -0.69
CA ARG A 16 -7.99 -14.89 -2.02
C ARG A 16 -9.07 -14.02 -2.65
N ASN A 17 -10.01 -13.54 -1.84
CA ASN A 17 -11.14 -12.77 -2.36
C ASN A 17 -11.01 -11.25 -2.17
N PHE A 18 -9.82 -10.79 -1.85
CA PHE A 18 -9.59 -9.37 -1.65
C PHE A 18 -9.31 -8.67 -2.99
N ASP A 19 -9.98 -7.55 -3.24
CA ASP A 19 -9.75 -6.74 -4.43
C ASP A 19 -8.64 -5.74 -4.16
N GLY A 20 -7.41 -6.10 -4.50
CA GLY A 20 -6.23 -5.30 -4.23
C GLY A 20 -5.10 -6.14 -3.67
N TYR A 21 -4.26 -5.53 -2.86
CA TYR A 21 -3.09 -6.19 -2.30
C TYR A 21 -2.95 -5.86 -0.83
N VAL A 22 -2.58 -6.86 -0.02
CA VAL A 22 -2.19 -6.68 1.37
C VAL A 22 -0.71 -6.99 1.46
N ILE A 23 0.08 -6.01 1.87
CA ILE A 23 1.54 -6.10 1.90
C ILE A 23 2.03 -6.05 3.34
N GLU A 24 2.93 -6.96 3.69
CA GLU A 24 3.60 -6.97 4.98
C GLU A 24 5.07 -6.63 4.75
N CYS A 25 5.50 -5.48 5.24
CA CYS A 25 6.88 -5.02 5.10
C CYS A 25 7.49 -4.76 6.48
N PRO A 26 8.65 -5.34 6.79
CA PRO A 26 9.29 -5.12 8.10
C PRO A 26 9.63 -3.67 8.39
N SER A 27 9.94 -2.89 7.37
CA SER A 27 10.31 -1.48 7.53
C SER A 27 9.13 -0.54 7.53
N CYS A 28 8.13 -0.79 6.66
CA CYS A 28 6.99 0.11 6.48
C CYS A 28 5.76 -0.30 7.28
N GLY A 29 5.74 -1.51 7.80
CA GLY A 29 4.57 -2.08 8.42
C GLY A 29 3.61 -2.66 7.39
N ASN A 30 2.44 -3.08 7.84
CA ASN A 30 1.43 -3.65 6.98
C ASN A 30 0.60 -2.55 6.33
N TYR A 31 0.26 -2.72 5.07
CA TYR A 31 -0.63 -1.79 4.38
C TYR A 31 -1.37 -2.51 3.27
N GLU A 32 -2.49 -1.93 2.86
CA GLU A 32 -3.30 -2.43 1.76
C GLU A 32 -3.21 -1.45 0.59
N VAL A 33 -3.35 -1.98 -0.63
CA VAL A 33 -3.41 -1.15 -1.85
C VAL A 33 -4.69 -1.54 -2.57
N ALA A 34 -5.60 -0.60 -2.79
CA ALA A 34 -6.82 -0.85 -3.53
C ALA A 34 -6.47 -1.24 -4.98
N GLY A 35 -7.21 -2.17 -5.56
CA GLY A 35 -6.94 -2.66 -6.91
C GLY A 35 -6.90 -1.56 -7.95
N GLY A 36 -7.83 -0.61 -7.89
CA GLY A 36 -7.85 0.54 -8.79
C GLY A 36 -6.63 1.43 -8.64
N ALA A 37 -6.16 1.61 -7.40
CA ALA A 37 -4.95 2.40 -7.15
C ALA A 37 -3.73 1.71 -7.71
N TRP A 38 -3.63 0.39 -7.54
CA TRP A 38 -2.53 -0.39 -8.10
C TRP A 38 -2.46 -0.25 -9.61
N GLU A 39 -3.58 -0.47 -10.30
CA GLU A 39 -3.61 -0.40 -11.75
C GLU A 39 -3.24 0.98 -12.28
N ARG A 40 -3.77 2.02 -11.63
CA ARG A 40 -3.58 3.40 -12.09
C ARG A 40 -2.17 3.92 -11.82
N PHE A 41 -1.58 3.54 -10.70
CA PHE A 41 -0.33 4.11 -10.23
C PHE A 41 0.82 3.10 -10.16
N GLN A 42 0.72 1.97 -10.88
CA GLN A 42 1.76 0.95 -10.83
C GLN A 42 3.14 1.45 -11.28
N ASN A 43 3.17 2.52 -12.06
CA ASN A 43 4.43 3.13 -12.52
C ASN A 43 4.86 4.33 -11.66
N ALA A 44 4.17 4.59 -10.56
CA ALA A 44 4.54 5.70 -9.67
C ALA A 44 5.88 5.40 -9.00
N SER A 45 6.64 6.45 -8.67
CA SER A 45 7.92 6.31 -8.01
C SER A 45 7.75 5.88 -6.56
N ARG A 46 8.84 5.38 -5.95
CA ARG A 46 8.82 5.04 -4.52
C ARG A 46 8.44 6.25 -3.67
N GLN A 47 8.89 7.42 -4.06
CA GLN A 47 8.59 8.65 -3.34
C GLN A 47 7.09 8.93 -3.35
N GLU A 48 6.45 8.73 -4.49
CA GLU A 48 5.00 8.90 -4.61
C GLU A 48 4.25 7.86 -3.77
N TRP A 49 4.71 6.61 -3.77
CA TRP A 49 4.11 5.57 -2.95
C TRP A 49 4.30 5.85 -1.46
N ALA A 50 5.47 6.38 -1.06
CA ALA A 50 5.72 6.74 0.32
C ALA A 50 4.79 7.86 0.78
N ALA A 51 4.60 8.87 -0.05
CA ALA A 51 3.67 9.96 0.26
C ALA A 51 2.23 9.45 0.34
N ALA A 52 1.85 8.55 -0.55
CA ALA A 52 0.52 7.96 -0.54
C ALA A 52 0.29 7.13 0.73
N LEU A 53 1.28 6.37 1.16
CA LEU A 53 1.18 5.60 2.39
C LEU A 53 1.02 6.50 3.61
N ALA A 54 1.78 7.58 3.68
CA ALA A 54 1.66 8.54 4.77
C ALA A 54 0.27 9.15 4.83
N LYS A 55 -0.29 9.51 3.67
CA LYS A 55 -1.64 10.05 3.60
C LYS A 55 -2.68 9.00 3.99
N ALA A 56 -2.51 7.77 3.54
CA ALA A 56 -3.39 6.67 3.91
C ALA A 56 -3.36 6.43 5.42
N ALA A 57 -2.19 6.51 6.03
CA ALA A 57 -2.05 6.33 7.47
C ALA A 57 -2.80 7.40 8.25
N SER A 58 -2.81 8.64 7.77
CA SER A 58 -3.56 9.71 8.43
C SER A 58 -5.07 9.55 8.27
N LEU A 59 -5.52 8.82 7.25
CA LEU A 59 -6.94 8.64 6.95
C LEU A 59 -7.51 7.32 7.49
N LYS A 60 -6.68 6.44 8.02
CA LYS A 60 -7.13 5.09 8.36
C LYS A 60 -8.13 5.03 9.53
N GLY A 61 -8.11 6.01 10.41
CA GLY A 61 -9.02 6.01 11.56
C GLY A 61 -8.81 4.78 12.43
N VAL A 62 -9.88 3.97 12.59
CA VAL A 62 -9.84 2.76 13.40
C VAL A 62 -9.43 1.51 12.61
N ALA A 63 -9.11 1.65 11.34
CA ALA A 63 -8.69 0.52 10.53
C ALA A 63 -7.40 -0.09 11.07
N ARG A 64 -7.23 -1.39 10.84
CA ARG A 64 -6.06 -2.12 11.34
C ARG A 64 -4.76 -1.57 10.76
N TRP A 65 -4.76 -1.24 9.48
CA TRP A 65 -3.61 -0.66 8.79
C TRP A 65 -4.08 0.25 7.65
N PRO A 66 -3.16 1.09 7.12
CA PRO A 66 -3.54 2.04 6.08
C PRO A 66 -3.97 1.34 4.79
N THR A 67 -4.90 1.94 4.07
CA THR A 67 -5.31 1.49 2.73
C THR A 67 -4.99 2.59 1.73
N ILE A 68 -4.09 2.30 0.80
CA ILE A 68 -3.72 3.25 -0.25
C ILE A 68 -4.79 3.19 -1.35
N LYS A 69 -5.48 4.32 -1.54
CA LYS A 69 -6.52 4.47 -2.56
C LYS A 69 -6.11 5.57 -3.54
N ASN A 70 -6.88 5.72 -4.62
CA ASN A 70 -6.61 6.76 -5.61
C ASN A 70 -6.49 8.15 -4.99
N ILE A 71 -7.29 8.45 -3.97
CA ILE A 71 -7.27 9.75 -3.32
C ILE A 71 -5.98 10.03 -2.55
N CYS A 72 -5.16 8.99 -2.32
CA CYS A 72 -3.88 9.16 -1.63
C CYS A 72 -2.79 9.72 -2.56
N PHE A 73 -3.03 9.69 -3.84
CA PHE A 73 -2.12 10.24 -4.82
C PHE A 73 -2.61 11.62 -5.29
#